data_25f56813a5c7163b4749d0654ed992aa
#
_entry.id   25f56813a5c7163b4749d0654ed992aa
#
_cell.length_a   1.000
_cell.length_b   1.000
_cell.length_c   1.000
_cell.angle_alpha   90.00
_cell.angle_beta   90.00
_cell.angle_gamma   90.00
#
_symmetry.space_group_name_H-M   'P 1'
#
loop_
_entity.id
_entity.type
_entity.pdbx_description
1 polymer ?
#
loop_
_entity_poly.entity_id
_entity_poly.type
_entity_poly.pdbx_seq_one_letter_code
_entity_poly.pdbx_strand_id
1 'polypeptide(L)'
;MEKKGVVIVTGSCGRIGTQIVKRLASSYSIVGFELLKAIYAAEKEELVPVDLSSDESVHQAFSHIKSMYGKKISSVIHLAAYYSFKDQFSPLYDKITVRGTHRLLEQLKNFEVEQFIFTSTMLVHQPQEPGHPITEDSPLRTDWGYPLSKVQTEKLIHEQRGKIPTVILRVAGVYDDVCHSIPISHQIQRIYEKSLESRLFSGNVHHGASFIHMQDLVDALELCVEKRKSLPEESTLLMGEPKTLSYDQMQKSIARLLGQKEFKTFQLPKLLAKLGAWMQGLLPSDTETFIKPWMVDLADDHYELCIDRAKKLLDWSPKCTLEETLPKMVDALLKDPLQWYKKNGLHMPYSLRRKFQK
;
A
#
# COMPACT_ATOMS: atom_id res chain seq x y z
N MET A 1 5.51 -29.75 13.10
CA MET A 1 4.28 -29.35 13.80
C MET A 1 3.14 -29.43 12.80
N GLU A 2 1.96 -29.86 13.25
CA GLU A 2 0.76 -29.90 12.43
C GLU A 2 0.32 -28.46 12.11
N LYS A 3 -0.11 -28.20 10.86
CA LYS A 3 -0.53 -26.86 10.41
C LYS A 3 -1.92 -26.51 10.99
N LYS A 4 -2.09 -25.25 11.43
CA LYS A 4 -3.34 -24.75 12.01
C LYS A 4 -4.50 -24.64 11.00
N GLY A 5 -4.25 -24.86 9.70
CA GLY A 5 -5.23 -24.82 8.63
C GLY A 5 -4.70 -24.14 7.37
N VAL A 6 -5.59 -23.87 6.41
CA VAL A 6 -5.26 -23.27 5.11
C VAL A 6 -5.48 -21.77 5.13
N VAL A 7 -4.50 -21.01 4.64
CA VAL A 7 -4.62 -19.56 4.41
C VAL A 7 -4.36 -19.29 2.91
N ILE A 8 -5.31 -18.65 2.26
CA ILE A 8 -5.17 -18.20 0.87
C ILE A 8 -4.68 -16.75 0.89
N VAL A 9 -3.64 -16.45 0.11
CA VAL A 9 -3.11 -15.08 -0.06
C VAL A 9 -3.17 -14.69 -1.52
N THR A 10 -4.02 -13.75 -1.89
CA THR A 10 -4.03 -13.21 -3.27
C THR A 10 -3.01 -12.08 -3.40
N GLY A 11 -2.29 -12.01 -4.51
CA GLY A 11 -1.17 -11.10 -4.65
C GLY A 11 0.03 -11.51 -3.79
N SER A 12 0.23 -12.82 -3.62
CA SER A 12 1.23 -13.42 -2.73
C SER A 12 2.68 -13.08 -3.12
N CYS A 13 2.96 -12.88 -4.41
CA CYS A 13 4.28 -12.46 -4.90
C CYS A 13 4.51 -10.93 -4.80
N GLY A 14 3.50 -10.16 -4.39
CA GLY A 14 3.62 -8.74 -4.11
C GLY A 14 4.46 -8.46 -2.86
N ARG A 15 4.80 -7.19 -2.63
CA ARG A 15 5.67 -6.81 -1.51
C ARG A 15 5.07 -7.17 -0.14
N ILE A 16 3.80 -6.87 0.09
CA ILE A 16 3.11 -7.26 1.33
C ILE A 16 2.88 -8.77 1.35
N GLY A 17 2.42 -9.34 0.22
CA GLY A 17 2.15 -10.77 0.07
C GLY A 17 3.34 -11.64 0.46
N THR A 18 4.51 -11.37 -0.10
CA THR A 18 5.74 -12.12 0.21
C THR A 18 6.09 -12.08 1.71
N GLN A 19 5.88 -10.96 2.39
CA GLN A 19 6.20 -10.84 3.82
C GLN A 19 5.20 -11.63 4.69
N ILE A 20 3.89 -11.51 4.40
CA ILE A 20 2.88 -12.23 5.20
C ILE A 20 2.93 -13.74 4.94
N VAL A 21 3.22 -14.18 3.71
CA VAL A 21 3.45 -15.58 3.40
C VAL A 21 4.60 -16.15 4.23
N LYS A 22 5.76 -15.49 4.24
CA LYS A 22 6.91 -15.88 5.06
C LYS A 22 6.57 -15.95 6.55
N ARG A 23 5.79 -15.00 7.05
CA ARG A 23 5.38 -14.94 8.46
C ARG A 23 4.49 -16.10 8.84
N LEU A 24 3.50 -16.43 8.02
CA LEU A 24 2.48 -17.43 8.33
C LEU A 24 2.89 -18.86 7.95
N ALA A 25 3.88 -19.05 7.05
CA ALA A 25 4.26 -20.35 6.51
C ALA A 25 4.72 -21.39 7.55
N SER A 26 5.19 -20.97 8.73
CA SER A 26 5.52 -21.88 9.83
C SER A 26 4.28 -22.52 10.47
N SER A 27 3.18 -21.79 10.54
CA SER A 27 1.96 -22.15 11.29
C SER A 27 0.81 -22.63 10.40
N TYR A 28 0.73 -22.19 9.14
CA TYR A 28 -0.37 -22.46 8.21
C TYR A 28 0.11 -23.11 6.91
N SER A 29 -0.77 -23.84 6.24
CA SER A 29 -0.60 -24.21 4.84
C SER A 29 -0.99 -23.00 3.99
N ILE A 30 -0.03 -22.39 3.30
CA ILE A 30 -0.24 -21.19 2.52
C ILE A 30 -0.47 -21.55 1.07
N VAL A 31 -1.53 -21.01 0.49
CA VAL A 31 -1.81 -21.08 -0.95
C VAL A 31 -1.79 -19.67 -1.52
N GLY A 32 -0.81 -19.39 -2.34
CA GLY A 32 -0.64 -18.10 -3.01
C GLY A 32 -1.38 -18.04 -4.33
N PHE A 33 -2.29 -17.07 -4.49
CA PHE A 33 -2.93 -16.76 -5.77
C PHE A 33 -2.20 -15.60 -6.43
N GLU A 34 -1.66 -15.86 -7.64
CA GLU A 34 -0.87 -14.85 -8.34
C GLU A 34 -0.98 -14.99 -9.86
N LEU A 35 -0.70 -13.92 -10.59
CA LEU A 35 -0.60 -13.99 -12.05
C LEU A 35 0.59 -14.85 -12.46
N LEU A 36 0.42 -15.66 -13.50
CA LEU A 36 1.45 -16.59 -13.99
C LEU A 36 2.83 -15.94 -14.24
N LYS A 37 2.85 -14.67 -14.68
CA LYS A 37 4.09 -13.94 -14.94
C LYS A 37 4.83 -13.47 -13.67
N ALA A 38 4.21 -13.55 -12.50
CA ALA A 38 4.80 -13.12 -11.22
C ALA A 38 5.32 -14.29 -10.37
N ILE A 39 5.15 -15.54 -10.83
CA ILE A 39 5.52 -16.76 -10.11
C ILE A 39 7.02 -16.99 -10.18
N TYR A 40 7.81 -16.26 -9.42
CA TYR A 40 9.27 -16.47 -9.38
C TYR A 40 9.92 -16.41 -7.99
N ALA A 41 9.18 -16.40 -6.89
CA ALA A 41 9.84 -15.95 -5.66
C ALA A 41 9.47 -16.55 -4.31
N ALA A 42 8.67 -17.59 -4.17
CA ALA A 42 8.38 -18.09 -2.82
C ALA A 42 8.64 -19.59 -2.66
N GLU A 43 9.67 -19.92 -1.88
CA GLU A 43 10.10 -21.30 -1.62
C GLU A 43 9.21 -22.11 -0.65
N LYS A 44 8.15 -21.52 -0.09
CA LYS A 44 7.38 -22.13 1.03
C LYS A 44 5.85 -22.05 0.88
N GLU A 45 5.34 -21.71 -0.27
CA GLU A 45 3.91 -21.67 -0.57
C GLU A 45 3.57 -22.50 -1.79
N GLU A 46 2.37 -22.99 -1.85
CA GLU A 46 1.82 -23.48 -3.09
C GLU A 46 1.34 -22.28 -3.92
N LEU A 47 1.90 -22.09 -5.10
CA LEU A 47 1.52 -21.02 -6.01
C LEU A 47 0.52 -21.54 -7.04
N VAL A 48 -0.67 -20.95 -7.01
CA VAL A 48 -1.75 -21.24 -7.96
C VAL A 48 -1.89 -20.04 -8.91
N PRO A 49 -1.70 -20.24 -10.23
CA PRO A 49 -1.91 -19.18 -11.21
C PRO A 49 -3.37 -18.74 -11.24
N VAL A 50 -3.62 -17.45 -10.97
CA VAL A 50 -4.99 -16.89 -10.95
C VAL A 50 -5.01 -15.51 -11.60
N ASP A 51 -5.85 -15.38 -12.61
CA ASP A 51 -6.27 -14.07 -13.15
C ASP A 51 -7.63 -13.70 -12.58
N LEU A 52 -7.66 -12.74 -11.65
CA LEU A 52 -8.91 -12.26 -11.03
C LEU A 52 -9.86 -11.60 -12.03
N SER A 53 -9.42 -11.29 -13.25
CA SER A 53 -10.28 -10.75 -14.30
C SER A 53 -11.03 -11.84 -15.10
N SER A 54 -10.76 -13.14 -14.82
CA SER A 54 -11.32 -14.30 -15.52
C SER A 54 -12.13 -15.18 -14.56
N ASP A 55 -13.41 -15.40 -14.87
CA ASP A 55 -14.30 -16.29 -14.11
C ASP A 55 -13.77 -17.73 -14.11
N GLU A 56 -13.30 -18.20 -15.28
CA GLU A 56 -12.76 -19.56 -15.47
C GLU A 56 -11.49 -19.77 -14.63
N SER A 57 -10.55 -18.80 -14.65
CA SER A 57 -9.31 -18.88 -13.90
C SER A 57 -9.57 -18.98 -12.39
N VAL A 58 -10.49 -18.15 -11.88
CA VAL A 58 -10.86 -18.18 -10.45
C VAL A 58 -11.56 -19.51 -10.10
N HIS A 59 -12.47 -19.98 -10.94
CA HIS A 59 -13.16 -21.25 -10.72
C HIS A 59 -12.17 -22.44 -10.68
N GLN A 60 -11.23 -22.51 -11.61
CA GLN A 60 -10.22 -23.59 -11.66
C GLN A 60 -9.34 -23.58 -10.40
N ALA A 61 -8.92 -22.38 -9.93
CA ALA A 61 -8.15 -22.25 -8.72
C ALA A 61 -8.89 -22.80 -7.49
N PHE A 62 -10.15 -22.45 -7.31
CA PHE A 62 -10.94 -22.96 -6.19
C PHE A 62 -11.28 -24.44 -6.31
N SER A 63 -11.43 -24.97 -7.52
CA SER A 63 -11.58 -26.41 -7.77
C SER A 63 -10.31 -27.17 -7.34
N HIS A 64 -9.13 -26.63 -7.64
CA HIS A 64 -7.84 -27.15 -7.18
C HIS A 64 -7.74 -27.12 -5.64
N ILE A 65 -8.05 -25.98 -5.00
CA ILE A 65 -8.06 -25.89 -3.52
C ILE A 65 -8.96 -26.95 -2.90
N LYS A 66 -10.16 -27.10 -3.42
CA LYS A 66 -11.12 -28.09 -2.92
C LYS A 66 -10.61 -29.53 -3.01
N SER A 67 -9.90 -29.84 -4.10
CA SER A 67 -9.30 -31.15 -4.32
C SER A 67 -8.14 -31.44 -3.36
N MET A 68 -7.25 -30.43 -3.14
CA MET A 68 -6.02 -30.61 -2.36
C MET A 68 -6.22 -30.44 -0.85
N TYR A 69 -7.09 -29.53 -0.44
CA TYR A 69 -7.23 -29.11 0.97
C TYR A 69 -8.64 -29.27 1.53
N GLY A 70 -9.60 -29.67 0.70
CA GLY A 70 -11.01 -29.77 1.10
C GLY A 70 -11.71 -28.40 1.13
N LYS A 71 -12.72 -28.29 2.02
CA LYS A 71 -13.60 -27.10 2.03
C LYS A 71 -13.28 -26.08 3.12
N LYS A 72 -12.37 -26.40 4.05
CA LYS A 72 -12.09 -25.55 5.21
C LYS A 72 -10.96 -24.57 4.92
N ILE A 73 -11.23 -23.29 5.05
CA ILE A 73 -10.27 -22.19 4.85
C ILE A 73 -10.26 -21.37 6.13
N SER A 74 -9.10 -21.26 6.78
CA SER A 74 -8.94 -20.47 8.01
C SER A 74 -9.00 -18.98 7.75
N SER A 75 -8.33 -18.49 6.70
CA SER A 75 -8.39 -17.09 6.31
C SER A 75 -8.09 -16.91 4.83
N VAL A 76 -8.73 -15.93 4.22
CA VAL A 76 -8.36 -15.39 2.90
C VAL A 76 -7.80 -13.99 3.11
N ILE A 77 -6.54 -13.76 2.76
CA ILE A 77 -5.90 -12.45 2.80
C ILE A 77 -5.90 -11.90 1.37
N HIS A 78 -6.80 -10.97 1.10
CA HIS A 78 -6.99 -10.40 -0.24
C HIS A 78 -6.19 -9.11 -0.41
N LEU A 79 -4.97 -9.25 -0.99
CA LEU A 79 -4.05 -8.14 -1.27
C LEU A 79 -4.07 -7.74 -2.75
N ALA A 80 -4.48 -8.65 -3.64
CA ALA A 80 -4.48 -8.39 -5.07
C ALA A 80 -5.47 -7.28 -5.44
N ALA A 81 -4.98 -6.26 -6.12
CA ALA A 81 -5.76 -5.15 -6.64
C ALA A 81 -5.03 -4.51 -7.82
N TYR A 82 -5.75 -3.83 -8.68
CA TYR A 82 -5.12 -2.94 -9.65
C TYR A 82 -4.72 -1.64 -8.96
N TYR A 83 -3.48 -1.23 -9.17
CA TYR A 83 -2.93 0.01 -8.63
C TYR A 83 -2.04 0.70 -9.67
N SER A 84 -2.33 1.94 -10.00
CA SER A 84 -1.57 2.74 -10.94
C SER A 84 -1.60 4.22 -10.54
N PHE A 85 -0.43 4.87 -10.57
CA PHE A 85 -0.33 6.32 -10.51
C PHE A 85 -0.36 6.97 -11.90
N LYS A 86 -0.32 6.20 -12.99
CA LYS A 86 -0.30 6.75 -14.34
C LYS A 86 -1.66 7.29 -14.74
N ASP A 87 -2.72 6.57 -14.37
CA ASP A 87 -4.09 6.85 -14.80
C ASP A 87 -4.97 7.23 -13.60
N GLN A 88 -5.59 8.39 -13.65
CA GLN A 88 -6.56 8.81 -12.65
C GLN A 88 -7.77 7.86 -12.63
N PHE A 89 -8.24 7.44 -13.80
CA PHE A 89 -9.29 6.46 -14.00
C PHE A 89 -8.87 5.40 -15.00
N SER A 90 -9.13 4.14 -14.67
CA SER A 90 -8.86 2.99 -15.55
C SER A 90 -9.97 1.93 -15.36
N PRO A 91 -10.46 1.30 -16.44
CA PRO A 91 -11.42 0.21 -16.33
C PRO A 91 -10.86 -1.02 -15.61
N LEU A 92 -9.53 -1.09 -15.43
CA LEU A 92 -8.89 -2.18 -14.69
C LEU A 92 -9.18 -2.11 -13.18
N TYR A 93 -9.51 -0.92 -12.64
CA TYR A 93 -9.98 -0.80 -11.26
C TYR A 93 -11.27 -1.59 -11.04
N ASP A 94 -12.25 -1.45 -11.93
CA ASP A 94 -13.48 -2.24 -11.85
C ASP A 94 -13.21 -3.71 -12.15
N LYS A 95 -12.52 -4.00 -13.27
CA LYS A 95 -12.34 -5.37 -13.77
C LYS A 95 -11.58 -6.28 -12.81
N ILE A 96 -10.50 -5.77 -12.20
CA ILE A 96 -9.58 -6.54 -11.35
C ILE A 96 -9.95 -6.38 -9.87
N THR A 97 -10.13 -5.14 -9.38
CA THR A 97 -10.34 -4.92 -7.95
C THR A 97 -11.78 -5.23 -7.55
N VAL A 98 -12.77 -4.60 -8.18
CA VAL A 98 -14.18 -4.78 -7.77
C VAL A 98 -14.70 -6.14 -8.20
N ARG A 99 -14.73 -6.41 -9.52
CA ARG A 99 -15.27 -7.68 -10.05
C ARG A 99 -14.38 -8.88 -9.71
N GLY A 100 -13.07 -8.69 -9.57
CA GLY A 100 -12.17 -9.74 -9.09
C GLY A 100 -12.52 -10.17 -7.67
N THR A 101 -12.79 -9.23 -6.76
CA THR A 101 -13.24 -9.55 -5.41
C THR A 101 -14.63 -10.23 -5.42
N HIS A 102 -15.54 -9.77 -6.30
CA HIS A 102 -16.84 -10.45 -6.48
C HIS A 102 -16.64 -11.92 -6.84
N ARG A 103 -15.79 -12.24 -7.83
CA ARG A 103 -15.52 -13.62 -8.24
C ARG A 103 -14.97 -14.47 -7.10
N LEU A 104 -14.07 -13.91 -6.28
CA LEU A 104 -13.57 -14.62 -5.11
C LEU A 104 -14.70 -14.94 -4.12
N LEU A 105 -15.53 -13.95 -3.77
CA LEU A 105 -16.63 -14.14 -2.82
C LEU A 105 -17.64 -15.18 -3.33
N GLU A 106 -17.96 -15.19 -4.63
CA GLU A 106 -18.86 -16.20 -5.22
C GLU A 106 -18.30 -17.63 -5.07
N GLN A 107 -17.02 -17.84 -5.29
CA GLN A 107 -16.41 -19.15 -5.08
C GLN A 107 -16.36 -19.54 -3.60
N LEU A 108 -16.06 -18.59 -2.71
CA LEU A 108 -15.98 -18.81 -1.26
C LEU A 108 -17.31 -19.25 -0.64
N LYS A 109 -18.46 -18.97 -1.24
CA LYS A 109 -19.77 -19.49 -0.81
C LYS A 109 -19.83 -21.02 -0.75
N ASN A 110 -18.97 -21.72 -1.50
CA ASN A 110 -18.89 -23.16 -1.55
C ASN A 110 -17.91 -23.76 -0.52
N PHE A 111 -17.32 -22.93 0.36
CA PHE A 111 -16.32 -23.28 1.35
C PHE A 111 -16.76 -22.88 2.75
N GLU A 112 -16.15 -23.49 3.76
CA GLU A 112 -16.25 -23.13 5.17
C GLU A 112 -15.11 -22.16 5.49
N VAL A 113 -15.37 -20.86 5.33
CA VAL A 113 -14.36 -19.79 5.49
C VAL A 113 -14.51 -19.17 6.87
N GLU A 114 -13.45 -19.22 7.70
CA GLU A 114 -13.48 -18.62 9.05
C GLU A 114 -13.24 -17.12 9.00
N GLN A 115 -12.57 -16.57 7.96
CA GLN A 115 -12.32 -15.13 7.84
C GLN A 115 -11.94 -14.71 6.43
N PHE A 116 -12.37 -13.51 6.02
CA PHE A 116 -11.92 -12.79 4.82
C PHE A 116 -11.30 -11.45 5.23
N ILE A 117 -10.03 -11.21 4.92
CA ILE A 117 -9.30 -9.98 5.19
C ILE A 117 -9.10 -9.25 3.88
N PHE A 118 -9.59 -8.02 3.78
CA PHE A 118 -9.41 -7.15 2.62
C PHE A 118 -8.51 -5.97 2.96
N THR A 119 -7.45 -5.76 2.17
CA THR A 119 -6.62 -4.56 2.28
C THR A 119 -7.21 -3.44 1.43
N SER A 120 -7.84 -2.50 2.11
CA SER A 120 -8.27 -1.22 1.58
C SER A 120 -7.17 -0.15 1.78
N THR A 121 -7.49 1.11 1.76
CA THR A 121 -6.54 2.22 1.89
C THR A 121 -7.12 3.35 2.74
N MET A 122 -6.29 4.09 3.47
CA MET A 122 -6.71 5.32 4.13
C MET A 122 -7.25 6.36 3.15
N LEU A 123 -6.83 6.30 1.89
CA LEU A 123 -7.25 7.24 0.83
C LEU A 123 -8.73 7.16 0.47
N VAL A 124 -9.48 6.18 1.02
CA VAL A 124 -10.94 6.15 0.92
C VAL A 124 -11.60 7.26 1.72
N HIS A 125 -10.88 7.88 2.66
CA HIS A 125 -11.39 8.99 3.47
C HIS A 125 -11.15 10.35 2.82
N GLN A 126 -12.01 11.30 3.16
CA GLN A 126 -11.74 12.71 2.89
C GLN A 126 -10.57 13.16 3.76
N PRO A 127 -9.63 13.96 3.21
CA PRO A 127 -8.57 14.58 4.01
C PRO A 127 -9.19 15.50 5.08
N GLN A 128 -8.47 15.67 6.19
CA GLN A 128 -8.88 16.50 7.30
C GLN A 128 -7.81 17.58 7.58
N GLU A 129 -8.12 18.55 8.42
CA GLU A 129 -7.14 19.51 8.90
C GLU A 129 -6.26 18.90 10.01
N PRO A 130 -5.01 19.33 10.19
CA PRO A 130 -4.15 18.89 11.28
C PRO A 130 -4.83 19.01 12.65
N GLY A 131 -4.69 17.96 13.48
CA GLY A 131 -5.34 17.88 14.77
C GLY A 131 -6.80 17.36 14.75
N HIS A 132 -7.29 16.98 13.56
CA HIS A 132 -8.59 16.34 13.40
C HIS A 132 -8.39 14.93 12.81
N PRO A 133 -8.01 13.94 13.64
CA PRO A 133 -7.66 12.62 13.14
C PRO A 133 -8.86 11.91 12.51
N ILE A 134 -8.61 11.24 11.41
CA ILE A 134 -9.55 10.40 10.69
C ILE A 134 -9.83 9.14 11.52
N THR A 135 -11.09 8.83 11.70
CA THR A 135 -11.57 7.57 12.26
C THR A 135 -12.16 6.69 11.15
N GLU A 136 -12.46 5.43 11.44
CA GLU A 136 -13.10 4.54 10.47
C GLU A 136 -14.48 5.01 10.02
N ASP A 137 -15.12 5.88 10.83
CA ASP A 137 -16.46 6.42 10.57
C ASP A 137 -16.42 7.81 9.91
N SER A 138 -15.23 8.35 9.64
CA SER A 138 -15.05 9.62 8.94
C SER A 138 -15.53 9.56 7.47
N PRO A 139 -15.97 10.69 6.89
CA PRO A 139 -16.49 10.73 5.53
C PRO A 139 -15.55 10.11 4.49
N LEU A 140 -16.15 9.44 3.49
CA LEU A 140 -15.42 8.82 2.38
C LEU A 140 -15.32 9.78 1.20
N ARG A 141 -14.28 9.59 0.37
CA ARG A 141 -14.08 10.30 -0.91
C ARG A 141 -14.04 9.31 -2.07
N THR A 142 -14.45 9.75 -3.24
CA THR A 142 -14.56 8.91 -4.45
C THR A 142 -14.18 9.67 -5.72
N ASP A 143 -13.30 10.65 -5.61
CA ASP A 143 -12.96 11.60 -6.68
C ASP A 143 -11.87 11.10 -7.65
N TRP A 144 -11.27 9.95 -7.38
CA TRP A 144 -10.35 9.29 -8.32
C TRP A 144 -10.40 7.75 -8.22
N GLY A 145 -9.93 7.08 -9.27
CA GLY A 145 -10.23 5.67 -9.53
C GLY A 145 -9.79 4.69 -8.45
N TYR A 146 -8.61 4.89 -7.84
CA TYR A 146 -8.10 3.95 -6.86
C TYR A 146 -8.95 3.91 -5.57
N PRO A 147 -9.14 5.02 -4.82
CA PRO A 147 -10.01 4.98 -3.64
C PRO A 147 -11.46 4.66 -4.00
N LEU A 148 -11.97 5.14 -5.12
CA LEU A 148 -13.31 4.77 -5.60
C LEU A 148 -13.47 3.26 -5.72
N SER A 149 -12.49 2.58 -6.35
CA SER A 149 -12.53 1.12 -6.49
C SER A 149 -12.50 0.41 -5.14
N LYS A 150 -11.74 0.93 -4.16
CA LYS A 150 -11.68 0.38 -2.81
C LYS A 150 -13.00 0.57 -2.07
N VAL A 151 -13.62 1.75 -2.12
CA VAL A 151 -14.94 2.01 -1.53
C VAL A 151 -16.00 1.09 -2.13
N GLN A 152 -16.01 0.94 -3.45
CA GLN A 152 -16.94 0.03 -4.14
C GLN A 152 -16.72 -1.43 -3.72
N THR A 153 -15.47 -1.83 -3.51
CA THR A 153 -15.14 -3.19 -3.07
C THR A 153 -15.51 -3.41 -1.60
N GLU A 154 -15.30 -2.43 -0.71
CA GLU A 154 -15.76 -2.50 0.68
C GLU A 154 -17.28 -2.70 0.74
N LYS A 155 -18.04 -1.93 -0.03
CA LYS A 155 -19.50 -2.07 -0.16
C LYS A 155 -19.90 -3.45 -0.70
N LEU A 156 -19.26 -3.90 -1.76
CA LEU A 156 -19.48 -5.23 -2.34
C LEU A 156 -19.27 -6.34 -1.30
N ILE A 157 -18.19 -6.27 -0.53
CA ILE A 157 -17.87 -7.24 0.52
C ILE A 157 -18.99 -7.24 1.57
N HIS A 158 -19.37 -6.07 2.06
CA HIS A 158 -20.47 -5.94 3.02
C HIS A 158 -21.76 -6.61 2.54
N GLU A 159 -22.14 -6.38 1.28
CA GLU A 159 -23.37 -6.91 0.68
C GLU A 159 -23.28 -8.41 0.37
N GLN A 160 -22.10 -8.94 0.03
CA GLN A 160 -21.99 -10.27 -0.56
C GLN A 160 -21.18 -11.29 0.25
N ARG A 161 -20.57 -10.91 1.36
CA ARG A 161 -19.80 -11.82 2.23
C ARG A 161 -20.66 -12.97 2.81
N GLY A 162 -21.96 -12.84 2.80
CA GLY A 162 -22.87 -13.80 3.44
C GLY A 162 -22.56 -13.93 4.94
N LYS A 163 -22.20 -15.16 5.39
CA LYS A 163 -21.82 -15.44 6.78
C LYS A 163 -20.33 -15.42 7.04
N ILE A 164 -19.50 -15.04 6.05
CA ILE A 164 -18.03 -15.02 6.21
C ILE A 164 -17.64 -13.83 7.08
N PRO A 165 -17.00 -14.04 8.24
CA PRO A 165 -16.46 -12.95 9.06
C PRO A 165 -15.42 -12.15 8.25
N THR A 166 -15.46 -10.82 8.33
CA THR A 166 -14.69 -9.96 7.46
C THR A 166 -13.93 -8.88 8.21
N VAL A 167 -12.67 -8.67 7.85
CA VAL A 167 -11.86 -7.56 8.34
C VAL A 167 -11.41 -6.71 7.15
N ILE A 168 -11.76 -5.43 7.17
CA ILE A 168 -11.31 -4.43 6.20
C ILE A 168 -10.20 -3.61 6.84
N LEU A 169 -9.01 -3.65 6.25
CA LEU A 169 -7.86 -2.87 6.69
C LEU A 169 -7.66 -1.67 5.78
N ARG A 170 -7.95 -0.45 6.26
CA ARG A 170 -7.68 0.80 5.57
C ARG A 170 -6.25 1.24 5.87
N VAL A 171 -5.33 0.79 5.01
CA VAL A 171 -3.88 0.87 5.23
C VAL A 171 -3.35 2.23 4.79
N ALA A 172 -2.48 2.83 5.62
CA ALA A 172 -1.68 4.02 5.33
C ALA A 172 -0.60 3.75 4.28
N GLY A 173 0.18 4.75 3.91
CA GLY A 173 1.30 4.59 2.99
C GLY A 173 2.35 3.62 3.53
N VAL A 174 2.57 2.48 2.86
CA VAL A 174 3.52 1.45 3.33
C VAL A 174 4.94 1.82 2.96
N TYR A 175 5.87 1.66 3.91
CA TYR A 175 7.30 1.83 3.73
C TYR A 175 8.11 0.74 4.45
N ASP A 176 9.41 0.68 4.20
CA ASP A 176 10.37 -0.19 4.91
C ASP A 176 11.75 0.47 5.08
N ASP A 177 12.71 -0.22 5.67
CA ASP A 177 14.07 0.28 5.94
C ASP A 177 14.84 0.72 4.67
N VAL A 178 14.41 0.32 3.47
CA VAL A 178 15.00 0.72 2.18
C VAL A 178 14.17 1.81 1.48
N CYS A 179 13.08 2.20 2.08
CA CYS A 179 12.04 3.13 1.64
C CYS A 179 10.86 2.43 0.95
N HIS A 180 10.98 2.01 -0.29
CA HIS A 180 9.92 1.40 -1.10
C HIS A 180 8.54 2.13 -1.03
N SER A 181 8.53 3.39 -0.71
CA SER A 181 7.36 4.28 -0.71
C SER A 181 7.55 5.33 -1.79
N ILE A 182 6.66 5.39 -2.74
CA ILE A 182 6.77 6.29 -3.89
C ILE A 182 6.90 7.76 -3.45
N PRO A 183 6.01 8.32 -2.60
CA PRO A 183 6.13 9.73 -2.21
C PRO A 183 7.42 10.02 -1.44
N ILE A 184 7.82 9.13 -0.51
CA ILE A 184 9.04 9.32 0.31
C ILE A 184 10.29 9.19 -0.57
N SER A 185 10.35 8.18 -1.44
CA SER A 185 11.52 7.95 -2.29
C SER A 185 11.77 9.10 -3.27
N HIS A 186 10.72 9.66 -3.86
CA HIS A 186 10.84 10.85 -4.71
C HIS A 186 11.27 12.09 -3.93
N GLN A 187 10.83 12.24 -2.67
CA GLN A 187 11.28 13.36 -1.84
C GLN A 187 12.76 13.22 -1.48
N ILE A 188 13.20 12.02 -1.05
CA ILE A 188 14.62 11.72 -0.79
C ILE A 188 15.45 11.96 -2.07
N GLN A 189 15.01 11.45 -3.21
CA GLN A 189 15.67 11.61 -4.50
C GLN A 189 15.92 13.08 -4.83
N ARG A 190 14.87 13.92 -4.83
CA ARG A 190 14.98 15.34 -5.19
C ARG A 190 15.94 16.11 -4.29
N ILE A 191 15.97 15.79 -3.00
CA ILE A 191 16.91 16.42 -2.06
C ILE A 191 18.32 15.91 -2.28
N TYR A 192 18.51 14.60 -2.48
CA TYR A 192 19.81 14.00 -2.76
C TYR A 192 20.44 14.55 -4.04
N GLU A 193 19.65 14.68 -5.11
CA GLU A 193 20.06 15.25 -6.39
C GLU A 193 20.24 16.78 -6.35
N LYS A 194 19.86 17.44 -5.25
CA LYS A 194 19.85 18.91 -5.11
C LYS A 194 19.02 19.61 -6.20
N SER A 195 17.96 18.96 -6.62
CA SER A 195 17.01 19.48 -7.62
C SER A 195 16.38 20.78 -7.14
N LEU A 196 16.19 21.75 -8.03
CA LEU A 196 15.45 22.99 -7.73
C LEU A 196 14.01 22.67 -7.32
N GLU A 197 13.42 21.63 -7.86
CA GLU A 197 12.08 21.16 -7.54
C GLU A 197 11.96 20.71 -6.07
N SER A 198 13.08 20.29 -5.41
CA SER A 198 13.07 19.97 -4.00
C SER A 198 12.69 21.15 -3.11
N ARG A 199 12.83 22.39 -3.62
CA ARG A 199 12.50 23.63 -2.89
C ARG A 199 11.08 24.12 -3.14
N LEU A 200 10.32 23.44 -3.97
CA LEU A 200 8.98 23.82 -4.37
C LEU A 200 7.96 22.79 -3.87
N PHE A 201 6.86 23.27 -3.33
CA PHE A 201 5.74 22.43 -2.95
C PHE A 201 4.40 23.10 -3.31
N SER A 202 3.46 22.31 -3.81
CA SER A 202 2.13 22.79 -4.15
C SER A 202 1.20 22.56 -2.98
N GLY A 203 0.79 23.63 -2.33
CA GLY A 203 -0.14 23.59 -1.20
C GLY A 203 0.50 23.88 0.16
N ASN A 204 -0.11 23.38 1.24
CA ASN A 204 0.30 23.66 2.61
C ASN A 204 1.42 22.68 3.07
N VAL A 205 2.62 23.19 3.31
CA VAL A 205 3.77 22.39 3.75
C VAL A 205 3.63 21.82 5.17
N HIS A 206 2.63 22.29 5.94
CA HIS A 206 2.34 21.77 7.29
C HIS A 206 1.43 20.55 7.26
N HIS A 207 0.87 20.22 6.11
CA HIS A 207 0.12 18.99 5.89
C HIS A 207 1.06 17.80 5.67
N GLY A 208 0.54 16.59 5.87
CA GLY A 208 1.26 15.35 5.67
C GLY A 208 0.32 14.15 5.62
N ALA A 209 0.85 12.99 5.34
CA ALA A 209 0.10 11.75 5.29
C ALA A 209 0.63 10.76 6.32
N SER A 210 -0.24 9.94 6.89
CA SER A 210 0.14 8.83 7.74
C SER A 210 0.80 7.73 6.92
N PHE A 211 1.76 7.06 7.54
CA PHE A 211 2.47 5.91 6.98
C PHE A 211 2.40 4.72 7.93
N ILE A 212 2.85 3.56 7.47
CA ILE A 212 2.99 2.35 8.26
C ILE A 212 4.22 1.56 7.80
N HIS A 213 5.04 1.13 8.75
CA HIS A 213 6.16 0.26 8.44
C HIS A 213 5.67 -1.13 8.01
N MET A 214 6.34 -1.75 7.03
CA MET A 214 5.98 -3.08 6.50
C MET A 214 5.86 -4.15 7.61
N GLN A 215 6.77 -4.14 8.60
CA GLN A 215 6.72 -5.11 9.70
C GLN A 215 5.45 -4.95 10.55
N ASP A 216 5.06 -3.71 10.85
CA ASP A 216 3.87 -3.42 11.64
C ASP A 216 2.58 -3.82 10.91
N LEU A 217 2.55 -3.65 9.58
CA LEU A 217 1.43 -4.13 8.76
C LEU A 217 1.36 -5.67 8.75
N VAL A 218 2.51 -6.34 8.63
CA VAL A 218 2.58 -7.81 8.68
C VAL A 218 2.17 -8.34 10.05
N ASP A 219 2.61 -7.68 11.14
CA ASP A 219 2.19 -8.02 12.50
C ASP A 219 0.67 -7.89 12.66
N ALA A 220 0.07 -6.82 12.10
CA ALA A 220 -1.39 -6.63 12.13
C ALA A 220 -2.15 -7.70 11.34
N LEU A 221 -1.67 -8.05 10.13
CA LEU A 221 -2.27 -9.12 9.33
C LEU A 221 -2.19 -10.48 10.03
N GLU A 222 -1.05 -10.81 10.65
CA GLU A 222 -0.89 -12.03 11.46
C GLU A 222 -1.88 -12.04 12.63
N LEU A 223 -1.99 -10.93 13.37
CA LEU A 223 -2.95 -10.81 14.48
C LEU A 223 -4.40 -10.96 14.01
N CYS A 224 -4.77 -10.43 12.85
CA CYS A 224 -6.09 -10.66 12.26
C CYS A 224 -6.35 -12.16 12.06
N VAL A 225 -5.39 -12.89 11.50
CA VAL A 225 -5.51 -14.33 11.27
C VAL A 225 -5.58 -15.11 12.60
N GLU A 226 -4.72 -14.78 13.57
CA GLU A 226 -4.68 -15.47 14.87
C GLU A 226 -5.94 -15.20 15.71
N LYS A 227 -6.45 -13.98 15.70
CA LYS A 227 -7.63 -13.56 16.46
C LYS A 227 -8.96 -13.75 15.70
N ARG A 228 -8.98 -14.39 14.54
CA ARG A 228 -10.15 -14.50 13.66
C ARG A 228 -11.44 -14.97 14.33
N LYS A 229 -11.31 -15.81 15.37
CA LYS A 229 -12.48 -16.34 16.11
C LYS A 229 -13.02 -15.42 17.20
N SER A 230 -12.26 -14.39 17.58
CA SER A 230 -12.61 -13.42 18.61
C SER A 230 -12.94 -12.02 18.07
N LEU A 231 -12.65 -11.77 16.79
CA LEU A 231 -13.03 -10.53 16.12
C LEU A 231 -14.53 -10.48 15.83
N PRO A 232 -15.13 -9.29 15.79
CA PRO A 232 -16.52 -9.12 15.33
C PRO A 232 -16.71 -9.69 13.91
N GLU A 233 -17.94 -10.07 13.57
CA GLU A 233 -18.28 -10.60 12.25
C GLU A 233 -17.91 -9.66 11.10
N GLU A 234 -17.91 -8.36 11.37
CA GLU A 234 -17.44 -7.34 10.46
C GLU A 234 -16.67 -6.26 11.22
N SER A 235 -15.47 -5.96 10.74
CA SER A 235 -14.60 -4.97 11.34
C SER A 235 -13.89 -4.16 10.28
N THR A 236 -13.91 -2.84 10.41
CA THR A 236 -13.06 -1.93 9.61
C THR A 236 -12.03 -1.32 10.56
N LEU A 237 -10.76 -1.33 10.17
CA LEU A 237 -9.64 -0.86 10.98
C LEU A 237 -8.73 0.07 10.17
N LEU A 238 -8.37 1.21 10.76
CA LEU A 238 -7.32 2.08 10.25
C LEU A 238 -5.95 1.56 10.70
N MET A 239 -5.04 1.42 9.74
CA MET A 239 -3.71 0.87 9.96
C MET A 239 -2.65 1.90 9.55
N GLY A 240 -2.03 2.53 10.54
CA GLY A 240 -1.02 3.56 10.32
C GLY A 240 -0.35 4.00 11.62
N GLU A 241 0.64 4.87 11.48
CA GLU A 241 1.23 5.57 12.62
C GLU A 241 0.28 6.68 13.08
N PRO A 242 0.10 6.86 14.39
CA PRO A 242 -0.75 7.94 14.91
C PRO A 242 -0.12 9.33 14.76
N LYS A 243 1.22 9.39 14.63
CA LYS A 243 1.96 10.64 14.40
C LYS A 243 2.21 10.82 12.90
N THR A 244 1.69 11.90 12.35
CA THR A 244 1.92 12.28 10.95
C THR A 244 3.01 13.35 10.87
N LEU A 245 4.07 13.08 10.10
CA LEU A 245 5.07 14.09 9.77
C LEU A 245 4.54 15.00 8.66
N SER A 246 4.66 16.33 8.86
CA SER A 246 4.36 17.26 7.78
C SER A 246 5.41 17.19 6.66
N TYR A 247 5.03 17.69 5.48
CA TYR A 247 5.97 17.77 4.36
C TYR A 247 7.25 18.53 4.74
N ASP A 248 7.13 19.67 5.45
CA ASP A 248 8.27 20.48 5.88
C ASP A 248 9.15 19.75 6.89
N GLN A 249 8.56 19.06 7.87
CA GLN A 249 9.32 18.26 8.84
C GLN A 249 10.13 17.16 8.14
N MET A 250 9.49 16.41 7.23
CA MET A 250 10.14 15.34 6.48
C MET A 250 11.25 15.91 5.57
N GLN A 251 11.01 17.01 4.90
CA GLN A 251 11.95 17.74 4.05
C GLN A 251 13.22 18.13 4.82
N LYS A 252 13.06 18.76 5.98
CA LYS A 252 14.17 19.18 6.84
C LYS A 252 14.95 18.00 7.40
N SER A 253 14.25 16.94 7.81
CA SER A 253 14.88 15.72 8.33
C SER A 253 15.74 15.04 7.26
N ILE A 254 15.24 14.87 6.05
CA ILE A 254 15.98 14.28 4.92
C ILE A 254 17.21 15.17 4.57
N ALA A 255 17.05 16.49 4.49
CA ALA A 255 18.16 17.40 4.19
C ALA A 255 19.28 17.27 5.24
N ARG A 256 18.94 17.23 6.52
CA ARG A 256 19.88 17.03 7.64
C ARG A 256 20.63 15.70 7.52
N LEU A 257 19.90 14.60 7.29
CA LEU A 257 20.48 13.26 7.14
C LEU A 257 21.43 13.16 5.94
N LEU A 258 21.17 13.93 4.87
CA LEU A 258 22.05 14.03 3.71
C LEU A 258 23.22 15.02 3.90
N GLY A 259 23.44 15.57 5.11
CA GLY A 259 24.48 16.55 5.40
C GLY A 259 24.30 17.89 4.69
N GLN A 260 23.08 18.21 4.25
CA GLN A 260 22.76 19.47 3.60
C GLN A 260 22.23 20.47 4.62
N LYS A 261 22.44 21.77 4.35
CA LYS A 261 21.78 22.84 5.12
C LYS A 261 20.27 22.76 4.89
N GLU A 262 19.51 22.92 5.97
CA GLU A 262 18.07 23.09 5.85
C GLU A 262 17.75 24.27 4.94
N PHE A 263 16.75 24.13 4.10
CA PHE A 263 16.32 25.17 3.18
C PHE A 263 14.81 25.37 3.30
N LYS A 264 14.40 26.60 3.03
CA LYS A 264 12.97 26.95 3.03
C LYS A 264 12.30 26.37 1.78
N THR A 265 11.19 25.68 1.98
CA THR A 265 10.32 25.24 0.90
C THR A 265 9.39 26.39 0.49
N PHE A 266 9.39 26.73 -0.79
CA PHE A 266 8.50 27.74 -1.34
C PHE A 266 7.18 27.10 -1.74
N GLN A 267 6.09 27.66 -1.25
CA GLN A 267 4.75 27.21 -1.60
C GLN A 267 4.33 27.82 -2.94
N LEU A 268 3.95 26.97 -3.88
CA LEU A 268 3.40 27.39 -5.17
C LEU A 268 1.87 27.26 -5.16
N PRO A 269 1.14 28.26 -5.68
CA PRO A 269 -0.27 28.09 -5.95
C PRO A 269 -0.53 26.87 -6.84
N LYS A 270 -1.53 26.04 -6.48
CA LYS A 270 -1.87 24.81 -7.21
C LYS A 270 -2.06 25.03 -8.72
N LEU A 271 -2.63 26.18 -9.12
CA LEU A 271 -2.82 26.51 -10.53
C LEU A 271 -1.48 26.61 -11.29
N LEU A 272 -0.48 27.26 -10.71
CA LEU A 272 0.86 27.38 -11.31
C LEU A 272 1.57 26.02 -11.35
N ALA A 273 1.44 25.23 -10.30
CA ALA A 273 2.01 23.88 -10.25
C ALA A 273 1.38 22.94 -11.30
N LYS A 274 0.06 23.01 -11.50
CA LYS A 274 -0.64 22.29 -12.57
C LYS A 274 -0.15 22.68 -13.96
N LEU A 275 0.02 23.99 -14.21
CA LEU A 275 0.54 24.49 -15.48
C LEU A 275 1.97 23.96 -15.71
N GLY A 276 2.82 23.99 -14.70
CA GLY A 276 4.17 23.44 -14.76
C GLY A 276 4.17 21.94 -15.07
N ALA A 277 3.34 21.14 -14.38
CA ALA A 277 3.21 19.70 -14.62
C ALA A 277 2.67 19.40 -16.04
N TRP A 278 1.75 20.21 -16.54
CA TRP A 278 1.25 20.09 -17.90
C TRP A 278 2.33 20.43 -18.94
N MET A 279 3.08 21.50 -18.74
CA MET A 279 4.19 21.88 -19.63
C MET A 279 5.30 20.85 -19.65
N GLN A 280 5.67 20.28 -18.51
CA GLN A 280 6.64 19.17 -18.46
C GLN A 280 6.18 17.95 -19.25
N GLY A 281 4.88 17.66 -19.26
CA GLY A 281 4.31 16.55 -20.04
C GLY A 281 4.37 16.77 -21.57
N LEU A 282 4.59 18.00 -22.03
CA LEU A 282 4.75 18.32 -23.46
C LEU A 282 6.20 18.26 -23.94
N LEU A 283 7.18 18.27 -23.03
CA LEU A 283 8.58 18.20 -23.38
C LEU A 283 8.97 16.73 -23.65
N PRO A 284 9.65 16.45 -24.76
CA PRO A 284 10.23 15.13 -24.97
C PRO A 284 11.30 14.90 -23.90
N SER A 285 11.00 14.06 -22.92
CA SER A 285 11.96 13.65 -21.92
C SER A 285 12.10 12.13 -21.98
N ASP A 286 13.31 11.61 -21.87
CA ASP A 286 13.59 10.17 -21.77
C ASP A 286 13.02 9.54 -20.48
N THR A 287 12.45 10.36 -19.59
CA THR A 287 11.82 9.95 -18.33
C THR A 287 10.39 10.46 -18.28
N GLU A 288 9.43 9.54 -18.08
CA GLU A 288 8.04 9.93 -17.79
C GLU A 288 8.02 10.84 -16.55
N THR A 289 7.42 12.03 -16.69
CA THR A 289 7.20 12.92 -15.56
C THR A 289 6.28 12.24 -14.55
N PHE A 290 6.78 12.04 -13.33
CA PHE A 290 6.01 11.40 -12.27
C PHE A 290 4.79 12.22 -11.86
N ILE A 291 4.93 13.56 -11.75
CA ILE A 291 3.86 14.43 -11.30
C ILE A 291 2.89 14.71 -12.44
N LYS A 292 1.65 14.23 -12.30
CA LYS A 292 0.56 14.55 -13.21
C LYS A 292 -0.27 15.73 -12.66
N PRO A 293 -0.93 16.54 -13.51
CA PRO A 293 -1.73 17.70 -13.05
C PRO A 293 -2.76 17.37 -11.98
N TRP A 294 -3.42 16.21 -12.05
CA TRP A 294 -4.41 15.78 -11.06
C TRP A 294 -3.78 15.43 -9.68
N MET A 295 -2.51 15.00 -9.66
CA MET A 295 -1.79 14.73 -8.40
C MET A 295 -1.51 15.99 -7.60
N VAL A 296 -1.44 17.14 -8.28
CA VAL A 296 -1.24 18.44 -7.64
C VAL A 296 -2.41 18.79 -6.72
N ASP A 297 -3.63 18.35 -7.05
CA ASP A 297 -4.80 18.56 -6.19
C ASP A 297 -4.70 17.79 -4.88
N LEU A 298 -4.07 16.63 -4.90
CA LEU A 298 -3.89 15.73 -3.76
C LEU A 298 -2.59 15.97 -2.98
N ALA A 299 -1.73 16.87 -3.47
CA ALA A 299 -0.36 17.01 -2.94
C ALA A 299 -0.31 17.47 -1.49
N ASP A 300 -1.29 18.23 -1.03
CA ASP A 300 -1.39 18.76 0.32
C ASP A 300 -2.57 18.19 1.12
N ASP A 301 -3.15 17.07 0.67
CA ASP A 301 -4.13 16.35 1.46
C ASP A 301 -3.49 15.92 2.80
N HIS A 302 -4.21 16.16 3.92
CA HIS A 302 -3.74 15.76 5.25
C HIS A 302 -4.48 14.54 5.75
N TYR A 303 -3.70 13.54 6.18
CA TYR A 303 -4.20 12.27 6.74
C TYR A 303 -3.50 11.98 8.05
N GLU A 304 -4.16 12.30 9.16
CA GLU A 304 -3.81 11.88 10.51
C GLU A 304 -4.80 10.81 10.94
N LEU A 305 -4.33 9.65 11.45
CA LEU A 305 -5.18 8.50 11.70
C LEU A 305 -5.38 8.24 13.19
N CYS A 306 -6.62 8.03 13.60
CA CYS A 306 -6.97 7.45 14.89
C CYS A 306 -7.00 5.93 14.76
N ILE A 307 -6.07 5.23 15.38
CA ILE A 307 -5.94 3.77 15.32
C ILE A 307 -6.50 3.05 16.55
N ASP A 308 -7.34 3.70 17.34
CA ASP A 308 -7.80 3.17 18.62
C ASP A 308 -8.66 1.91 18.46
N ARG A 309 -9.40 1.77 17.36
CA ARG A 309 -10.16 0.56 17.04
C ARG A 309 -9.24 -0.63 16.80
N ALA A 310 -8.15 -0.44 16.06
CA ALA A 310 -7.13 -1.46 15.83
C ALA A 310 -6.42 -1.85 17.14
N LYS A 311 -6.05 -0.88 17.98
CA LYS A 311 -5.49 -1.15 19.31
C LYS A 311 -6.45 -2.00 20.16
N LYS A 312 -7.71 -1.63 20.21
CA LYS A 312 -8.72 -2.30 21.03
C LYS A 312 -9.01 -3.74 20.57
N LEU A 313 -9.16 -3.96 19.25
CA LEU A 313 -9.57 -5.26 18.71
C LEU A 313 -8.39 -6.21 18.52
N LEU A 314 -7.27 -5.71 18.06
CA LEU A 314 -6.09 -6.53 17.78
C LEU A 314 -5.07 -6.54 18.92
N ASP A 315 -5.17 -5.64 19.90
CA ASP A 315 -4.09 -5.38 20.86
C ASP A 315 -2.79 -5.03 20.12
N TRP A 316 -2.94 -4.23 19.06
CA TRP A 316 -1.87 -3.87 18.14
C TRP A 316 -1.55 -2.38 18.21
N SER A 317 -0.27 -2.09 18.19
CA SER A 317 0.25 -0.73 17.98
C SER A 317 1.49 -0.81 17.09
N PRO A 318 1.73 0.17 16.21
CA PRO A 318 2.95 0.21 15.43
C PRO A 318 4.15 0.37 16.36
N LYS A 319 5.23 -0.35 16.05
CA LYS A 319 6.50 -0.35 16.78
C LYS A 319 7.56 0.52 16.10
N CYS A 320 7.40 0.72 14.79
CA CYS A 320 8.29 1.54 13.98
C CYS A 320 7.62 2.88 13.68
N THR A 321 8.43 3.94 13.61
CA THR A 321 7.97 5.25 13.14
C THR A 321 8.76 5.68 11.91
N LEU A 322 8.12 6.45 11.04
CA LEU A 322 8.79 7.02 9.87
C LEU A 322 9.98 7.89 10.29
N GLU A 323 9.84 8.65 11.38
CA GLU A 323 10.90 9.52 11.90
C GLU A 323 12.15 8.72 12.28
N GLU A 324 11.99 7.55 12.93
CA GLU A 324 13.08 6.66 13.32
C GLU A 324 13.64 5.84 12.14
N THR A 325 12.85 5.64 11.09
CA THR A 325 13.26 4.83 9.93
C THR A 325 13.88 5.66 8.81
N LEU A 326 13.57 6.95 8.71
CA LEU A 326 14.20 7.85 7.72
C LEU A 326 15.74 7.78 7.69
N PRO A 327 16.47 7.73 8.83
CA PRO A 327 17.92 7.52 8.83
C PRO A 327 18.34 6.25 8.09
N LYS A 328 17.66 5.12 8.29
CA LYS A 328 17.97 3.85 7.62
C LYS A 328 17.75 3.92 6.11
N MET A 329 16.69 4.61 5.67
CA MET A 329 16.39 4.81 4.24
C MET A 329 17.48 5.64 3.56
N VAL A 330 17.95 6.71 4.23
CA VAL A 330 19.02 7.57 3.73
C VAL A 330 20.36 6.84 3.76
N ASP A 331 20.67 6.09 4.80
CA ASP A 331 21.89 5.27 4.90
C ASP A 331 21.94 4.21 3.79
N ALA A 332 20.78 3.56 3.49
CA ALA A 332 20.69 2.63 2.37
C ALA A 332 20.98 3.30 1.03
N LEU A 333 20.49 4.54 0.82
CA LEU A 333 20.81 5.33 -0.37
C LEU A 333 22.30 5.67 -0.42
N LEU A 334 22.89 6.15 0.67
CA LEU A 334 24.31 6.57 0.71
C LEU A 334 25.26 5.39 0.55
N LYS A 335 24.90 4.21 1.07
CA LYS A 335 25.69 2.98 0.98
C LYS A 335 25.74 2.42 -0.44
N ASP A 336 24.61 2.36 -1.14
CA ASP A 336 24.52 1.86 -2.52
C ASP A 336 23.42 2.61 -3.29
N PRO A 337 23.76 3.79 -3.86
CA PRO A 337 22.80 4.59 -4.60
C PRO A 337 22.19 3.87 -5.80
N LEU A 338 22.98 3.10 -6.57
CA LEU A 338 22.49 2.40 -7.75
C LEU A 338 21.41 1.38 -7.37
N GLN A 339 21.66 0.58 -6.35
CA GLN A 339 20.71 -0.43 -5.89
C GLN A 339 19.48 0.21 -5.24
N TRP A 340 19.67 1.31 -4.48
CA TRP A 340 18.56 2.02 -3.86
C TRP A 340 17.58 2.59 -4.90
N TYR A 341 18.10 3.25 -5.95
CA TYR A 341 17.28 3.75 -7.06
C TYR A 341 16.51 2.61 -7.73
N LYS A 342 17.21 1.50 -8.04
CA LYS A 342 16.59 0.32 -8.65
C LYS A 342 15.47 -0.26 -7.78
N LYS A 343 15.71 -0.43 -6.48
CA LYS A 343 14.72 -0.98 -5.53
C LYS A 343 13.50 -0.09 -5.39
N ASN A 344 13.67 1.22 -5.49
CA ASN A 344 12.59 2.19 -5.38
C ASN A 344 11.93 2.53 -6.74
N GLY A 345 12.32 1.85 -7.84
CA GLY A 345 11.77 2.08 -9.18
C GLY A 345 12.07 3.46 -9.74
N LEU A 346 13.16 4.10 -9.28
CA LEU A 346 13.55 5.44 -9.67
C LEU A 346 14.61 5.44 -10.77
N HIS A 347 14.58 6.45 -11.62
CA HIS A 347 15.62 6.68 -12.61
C HIS A 347 16.75 7.53 -12.00
N MET A 348 17.99 7.04 -12.08
CA MET A 348 19.16 7.81 -11.65
C MET A 348 19.68 8.66 -12.81
N PRO A 349 19.85 10.00 -12.66
CA PRO A 349 20.41 10.86 -13.67
C PRO A 349 21.81 10.40 -14.13
N TYR A 350 22.07 10.51 -15.42
CA TYR A 350 23.34 10.07 -16.03
C TYR A 350 24.57 10.72 -15.38
N SER A 351 24.48 11.99 -15.00
CA SER A 351 25.53 12.73 -14.31
C SER A 351 25.92 12.11 -12.96
N LEU A 352 24.95 11.57 -12.21
CA LEU A 352 25.20 10.87 -10.96
C LEU A 352 25.68 9.44 -11.22
N ARG A 353 25.08 8.73 -12.17
CA ARG A 353 25.43 7.35 -12.51
C ARG A 353 26.90 7.17 -12.86
N ARG A 354 27.51 8.12 -13.60
CA ARG A 354 28.94 8.11 -13.94
C ARG A 354 29.86 8.14 -12.72
N LYS A 355 29.44 8.69 -11.58
CA LYS A 355 30.26 8.74 -10.34
C LYS A 355 30.41 7.39 -9.68
N PHE A 356 29.51 6.45 -9.93
CA PHE A 356 29.45 5.13 -9.29
C PHE A 356 29.84 3.99 -10.25
N GLN A 357 30.16 4.28 -11.49
CA GLN A 357 30.63 3.29 -12.50
C GLN A 357 32.17 3.30 -12.65
N LYS A 358 32.86 4.06 -11.81
CA LYS A 358 34.33 4.01 -11.67
C LYS A 358 34.70 3.15 -10.48
#